data_090be7747089a96cea581b34f0638830
#
_entry.id   090be7747089a96cea581b34f0638830
#
_cell.length_a   1.000
_cell.length_b   1.000
_cell.length_c   1.000
_cell.angle_alpha   90.00
_cell.angle_beta   90.00
_cell.angle_gamma   90.00
#
_symmetry.space_group_name_H-M   'P 1'
#
loop_
_entity.id
_entity.type
_entity.pdbx_description
1 polymer ?
#
loop_
_entity_poly.entity_id
_entity_poly.type
_entity_poly.pdbx_seq_one_letter_code
_entity_poly.pdbx_strand_id
1 'polypeptide(L)'
;MPTDQELIKIVPSSRQLAYQATEFYAFFHFGMNTYTNREWGDGTETPQIFNPTEFVADQWVSAAQNAGMKGVILTCKHHDGFCLWPTRYTSHSVVSSPWKNGRGDVVWEVSEACRRYGMKFGIYLSPWDRNKPCYGSGKEYDDYYLAQLTELLTGYGDIFSVWLDGACGEGPNGKKQIYDWKRYYECVRKYQPDACICVCGPDIRWCGNEAGDVRKSEWSVVPARTALAESVQERSQQTDDKEFRMRRITSDMEDLGSRRALEGETNLIWYPAEVNTSIRPGWFYHPEEDDQVKSLEELIYIYIGAVGGNATFLLNIPPMPNGLLHENDVKRLEEFGSWKKKSFTNNLMSTAHIFSENEDPTHPVSDLTDDTSETWFQPESSELPVEITICLDDSYNLGYLVLKEAVCYSQRVEKFEIFVKEGEIWNSIYTGTVIGYKKIISVKGQKAQKV
;
A
#
# COMPACT_ATOMS: atom_id res chain seq x y z
N MET A 1 8.50 24.55 -17.40
CA MET A 1 7.73 23.27 -17.34
C MET A 1 8.54 22.19 -18.02
N PRO A 2 8.63 20.97 -17.48
CA PRO A 2 9.27 19.87 -18.17
C PRO A 2 8.53 19.56 -19.48
N THR A 3 9.30 19.17 -20.49
CA THR A 3 8.78 18.80 -21.81
C THR A 3 8.21 17.38 -21.79
N ASP A 4 7.37 17.04 -22.77
CA ASP A 4 6.86 15.66 -22.92
C ASP A 4 8.01 14.67 -23.05
N GLN A 5 9.07 15.02 -23.79
CA GLN A 5 10.26 14.20 -23.95
C GLN A 5 11.05 13.95 -22.66
N GLU A 6 10.93 14.81 -21.68
CA GLU A 6 11.52 14.62 -20.34
C GLU A 6 10.62 13.73 -19.47
N LEU A 7 9.31 13.98 -19.49
CA LEU A 7 8.35 13.23 -18.67
C LEU A 7 8.25 11.76 -19.05
N ILE A 8 8.20 11.44 -20.34
CA ILE A 8 8.09 10.04 -20.81
C ILE A 8 9.34 9.18 -20.50
N LYS A 9 10.45 9.79 -20.07
CA LYS A 9 11.64 9.06 -19.62
C LYS A 9 11.57 8.62 -18.16
N ILE A 10 10.63 9.15 -17.40
CA ILE A 10 10.45 8.79 -15.99
C ILE A 10 9.55 7.56 -15.91
N VAL A 11 10.16 6.40 -15.80
CA VAL A 11 9.50 5.10 -15.82
C VAL A 11 9.67 4.36 -14.49
N PRO A 12 8.75 3.48 -14.11
CA PRO A 12 8.91 2.63 -12.94
C PRO A 12 10.03 1.61 -13.11
N SER A 13 10.68 1.26 -12.02
CA SER A 13 11.52 0.05 -11.96
C SER A 13 10.63 -1.21 -11.97
N SER A 14 11.23 -2.37 -12.30
CA SER A 14 10.54 -3.67 -12.26
C SER A 14 9.92 -3.97 -10.89
N ARG A 15 10.64 -3.66 -9.78
CA ARG A 15 10.12 -3.84 -8.42
C ARG A 15 8.92 -2.94 -8.12
N GLN A 16 8.91 -1.68 -8.61
CA GLN A 16 7.76 -0.77 -8.44
C GLN A 16 6.54 -1.26 -9.22
N LEU A 17 6.72 -1.76 -10.44
CA LEU A 17 5.64 -2.39 -11.20
C LEU A 17 5.08 -3.62 -10.47
N ALA A 18 5.97 -4.51 -9.99
CA ALA A 18 5.56 -5.69 -9.22
C ALA A 18 4.86 -5.34 -7.91
N TYR A 19 5.23 -4.20 -7.29
CA TYR A 19 4.57 -3.67 -6.11
C TYR A 19 3.18 -3.11 -6.45
N GLN A 20 3.06 -2.25 -7.47
CA GLN A 20 1.77 -1.72 -7.92
C GLN A 20 0.80 -2.83 -8.32
N ALA A 21 1.30 -3.93 -8.93
CA ALA A 21 0.49 -5.11 -9.25
C ALA A 21 -0.05 -5.87 -8.03
N THR A 22 0.50 -5.63 -6.84
CA THR A 22 -0.05 -6.16 -5.59
C THR A 22 -1.37 -5.48 -5.22
N GLU A 23 -1.53 -4.20 -5.53
CA GLU A 23 -2.74 -3.38 -5.38
C GLU A 23 -3.27 -3.28 -3.94
N PHE A 24 -3.61 -4.41 -3.31
CA PHE A 24 -4.26 -4.51 -2.02
C PHE A 24 -3.60 -5.60 -1.17
N TYR A 25 -3.17 -5.25 0.05
CA TYR A 25 -2.45 -6.15 0.95
C TYR A 25 -2.71 -5.79 2.42
N ALA A 26 -2.45 -6.76 3.30
CA ALA A 26 -2.67 -6.63 4.74
C ALA A 26 -1.46 -6.04 5.46
N PHE A 27 -1.73 -5.32 6.54
CA PHE A 27 -0.79 -5.03 7.61
C PHE A 27 -1.26 -5.75 8.88
N PHE A 28 -0.35 -6.41 9.59
CA PHE A 28 -0.66 -6.98 10.89
C PHE A 28 0.19 -6.28 11.96
N HIS A 29 -0.46 -5.45 12.78
CA HIS A 29 0.15 -4.89 13.98
C HIS A 29 -0.09 -5.83 15.15
N PHE A 30 0.96 -6.50 15.57
CA PHE A 30 0.93 -7.44 16.68
C PHE A 30 2.20 -7.30 17.50
N GLY A 31 2.12 -7.38 18.84
CA GLY A 31 3.28 -7.23 19.71
C GLY A 31 2.89 -6.84 21.12
N MET A 32 3.78 -6.18 21.85
CA MET A 32 3.56 -5.77 23.26
C MET A 32 2.35 -4.86 23.43
N ASN A 33 2.11 -3.98 22.45
CA ASN A 33 1.01 -3.03 22.50
C ASN A 33 -0.36 -3.73 22.52
N THR A 34 -0.48 -4.90 21.86
CA THR A 34 -1.67 -5.76 21.92
C THR A 34 -1.99 -6.20 23.36
N TYR A 35 -0.95 -6.46 24.18
CA TYR A 35 -1.12 -6.95 25.57
C TYR A 35 -1.24 -5.83 26.60
N THR A 36 -0.79 -4.63 26.26
CA THR A 36 -0.83 -3.46 27.16
C THR A 36 -1.99 -2.52 26.86
N ASN A 37 -2.79 -2.83 25.83
CA ASN A 37 -3.89 -1.98 25.37
C ASN A 37 -3.41 -0.55 25.03
N ARG A 38 -2.28 -0.45 24.32
CA ARG A 38 -1.64 0.82 23.91
C ARG A 38 -1.33 0.82 22.43
N GLU A 39 -1.29 2.02 21.84
CA GLU A 39 -0.75 2.19 20.48
C GLU A 39 0.79 2.23 20.50
N TRP A 40 1.36 2.89 21.49
CA TRP A 40 2.80 2.99 21.65
C TRP A 40 3.23 2.53 23.06
N GLY A 41 3.94 1.41 23.11
CA GLY A 41 4.62 0.97 24.30
C GLY A 41 5.79 1.90 24.65
N ASP A 42 6.21 1.86 25.89
CA ASP A 42 7.31 2.71 26.38
C ASP A 42 8.69 2.01 26.38
N GLY A 43 8.74 0.73 25.99
CA GLY A 43 9.95 -0.07 25.92
C GLY A 43 10.35 -0.70 27.26
N THR A 44 9.53 -0.56 28.32
CA THR A 44 9.76 -1.16 29.63
C THR A 44 8.93 -2.43 29.87
N GLU A 45 8.09 -2.78 28.89
CA GLU A 45 7.22 -3.93 28.95
C GLU A 45 8.02 -5.23 29.11
N THR A 46 7.57 -6.09 30.03
CA THR A 46 8.24 -7.37 30.23
C THR A 46 7.82 -8.38 29.14
N PRO A 47 8.77 -9.10 28.51
CA PRO A 47 8.47 -10.17 27.55
C PRO A 47 7.54 -11.26 28.10
N GLN A 48 7.42 -11.39 29.43
CA GLN A 48 6.60 -12.39 30.10
C GLN A 48 5.10 -12.24 29.83
N ILE A 49 4.63 -11.05 29.40
CA ILE A 49 3.21 -10.85 29.06
C ILE A 49 2.87 -11.33 27.65
N PHE A 50 3.85 -11.52 26.76
CA PHE A 50 3.62 -11.97 25.39
C PHE A 50 3.37 -13.48 25.36
N ASN A 51 2.10 -13.88 25.23
CA ASN A 51 1.71 -15.29 25.22
C ASN A 51 0.45 -15.56 24.36
N PRO A 52 0.54 -15.52 23.04
CA PRO A 52 -0.59 -15.80 22.14
C PRO A 52 -0.93 -17.31 22.12
N THR A 53 -1.79 -17.74 23.05
CA THR A 53 -2.08 -19.15 23.32
C THR A 53 -2.78 -19.89 22.19
N GLU A 54 -3.45 -19.17 21.26
CA GLU A 54 -4.22 -19.72 20.15
C GLU A 54 -3.69 -19.27 18.79
N PHE A 55 -2.44 -18.80 18.73
CA PHE A 55 -1.83 -18.26 17.51
C PHE A 55 -1.84 -19.27 16.37
N VAL A 56 -2.47 -18.86 15.25
CA VAL A 56 -2.54 -19.61 13.98
C VAL A 56 -2.34 -18.64 12.81
N ALA A 57 -1.13 -18.60 12.28
CA ALA A 57 -0.79 -17.70 11.16
C ALA A 57 -1.65 -17.92 9.91
N ASP A 58 -2.07 -19.16 9.66
CA ASP A 58 -2.97 -19.49 8.54
C ASP A 58 -4.33 -18.75 8.64
N GLN A 59 -4.85 -18.53 9.86
CA GLN A 59 -6.11 -17.79 10.03
C GLN A 59 -5.95 -16.32 9.59
N TRP A 60 -4.82 -15.68 9.90
CA TRP A 60 -4.55 -14.31 9.46
C TRP A 60 -4.43 -14.21 7.94
N VAL A 61 -3.59 -15.09 7.37
CA VAL A 61 -3.27 -15.04 5.94
C VAL A 61 -4.46 -15.45 5.08
N SER A 62 -5.24 -16.47 5.51
CA SER A 62 -6.46 -16.87 4.79
C SER A 62 -7.54 -15.80 4.83
N ALA A 63 -7.72 -15.09 5.95
CA ALA A 63 -8.67 -13.99 6.05
C ALA A 63 -8.30 -12.84 5.09
N ALA A 64 -7.00 -12.49 5.02
CA ALA A 64 -6.50 -11.51 4.05
C ALA A 64 -6.70 -11.97 2.60
N GLN A 65 -6.39 -13.23 2.29
CA GLN A 65 -6.60 -13.80 0.96
C GLN A 65 -8.07 -13.80 0.55
N ASN A 66 -8.98 -14.14 1.47
CA ASN A 66 -10.43 -14.14 1.24
C ASN A 66 -10.97 -12.74 0.94
N ALA A 67 -10.34 -11.69 1.48
CA ALA A 67 -10.62 -10.30 1.11
C ALA A 67 -10.07 -9.93 -0.28
N GLY A 68 -9.31 -10.81 -0.93
CA GLY A 68 -8.67 -10.57 -2.23
C GLY A 68 -7.39 -9.77 -2.13
N MET A 69 -6.71 -9.81 -0.98
CA MET A 69 -5.37 -9.26 -0.78
C MET A 69 -4.33 -10.18 -1.43
N LYS A 70 -3.18 -9.61 -1.84
CA LYS A 70 -2.12 -10.33 -2.55
C LYS A 70 -0.81 -10.39 -1.75
N GLY A 71 -0.75 -9.78 -0.59
CA GLY A 71 0.44 -9.75 0.25
C GLY A 71 0.10 -9.40 1.70
N VAL A 72 1.10 -9.57 2.56
CA VAL A 72 1.05 -9.29 4.00
C VAL A 72 2.32 -8.54 4.38
N ILE A 73 2.21 -7.48 5.17
CA ILE A 73 3.32 -6.87 5.89
C ILE A 73 3.12 -7.13 7.39
N LEU A 74 4.15 -7.58 8.08
CA LEU A 74 4.12 -7.85 9.52
C LEU A 74 5.00 -6.85 10.28
N THR A 75 4.50 -6.28 11.38
CA THR A 75 5.31 -5.51 12.33
C THR A 75 6.24 -6.45 13.09
N CYS A 76 7.42 -6.73 12.53
CA CYS A 76 8.41 -7.61 13.18
C CYS A 76 8.93 -7.04 14.51
N LYS A 77 9.07 -5.71 14.58
CA LYS A 77 9.40 -4.93 15.77
C LYS A 77 8.73 -3.55 15.68
N HIS A 78 7.94 -3.16 16.66
CA HIS A 78 7.38 -1.81 16.79
C HIS A 78 8.26 -0.92 17.68
N HIS A 79 7.83 0.30 18.02
CA HIS A 79 8.60 1.31 18.75
C HIS A 79 9.01 0.88 20.18
N ASP A 80 8.27 -0.05 20.80
CA ASP A 80 8.60 -0.66 22.09
C ASP A 80 9.87 -1.53 22.06
N GLY A 81 10.38 -1.86 20.88
CA GLY A 81 11.60 -2.62 20.67
C GLY A 81 11.45 -4.14 20.79
N PHE A 82 10.23 -4.65 21.07
CA PHE A 82 10.01 -6.10 21.19
C PHE A 82 10.04 -6.78 19.82
N CYS A 83 10.88 -7.82 19.70
CA CYS A 83 11.08 -8.55 18.46
C CYS A 83 10.21 -9.82 18.40
N LEU A 84 9.41 -9.95 17.36
CA LEU A 84 8.54 -11.11 17.12
C LEU A 84 9.28 -12.34 16.58
N TRP A 85 10.61 -12.30 16.45
CA TRP A 85 11.48 -13.39 16.02
C TRP A 85 12.63 -13.59 17.03
N PRO A 86 13.28 -14.77 17.02
CA PRO A 86 14.37 -15.09 17.95
C PRO A 86 15.68 -14.38 17.56
N THR A 87 15.67 -13.05 17.60
CA THR A 87 16.85 -12.23 17.29
C THR A 87 18.01 -12.52 18.25
N ARG A 88 19.24 -12.43 17.74
CA ARG A 88 20.47 -12.60 18.53
C ARG A 88 20.93 -11.32 19.23
N TYR A 89 20.28 -10.18 18.94
CA TYR A 89 20.79 -8.85 19.29
C TYR A 89 20.10 -8.22 20.50
N THR A 90 19.00 -8.82 20.98
CA THR A 90 18.33 -8.42 22.22
C THR A 90 17.58 -9.59 22.83
N SER A 91 17.45 -9.58 24.18
CA SER A 91 16.56 -10.48 24.91
C SER A 91 15.11 -9.96 24.95
N HIS A 92 14.86 -8.70 24.55
CA HIS A 92 13.52 -8.14 24.43
C HIS A 92 12.82 -8.68 23.15
N SER A 93 12.45 -9.95 23.24
CA SER A 93 11.93 -10.71 22.10
C SER A 93 11.16 -11.95 22.55
N VAL A 94 10.57 -12.66 21.60
CA VAL A 94 9.83 -13.92 21.82
C VAL A 94 10.63 -14.98 22.57
N VAL A 95 11.97 -14.95 22.53
CA VAL A 95 12.83 -15.92 23.26
C VAL A 95 12.73 -15.78 24.77
N SER A 96 12.38 -14.61 25.28
CA SER A 96 12.18 -14.32 26.69
C SER A 96 10.72 -14.43 27.12
N SER A 97 9.82 -14.77 26.21
CA SER A 97 8.39 -14.92 26.50
C SER A 97 8.05 -16.36 26.93
N PRO A 98 6.95 -16.60 27.65
CA PRO A 98 6.46 -17.95 27.93
C PRO A 98 5.90 -18.66 26.68
N TRP A 99 5.59 -17.92 25.62
CA TRP A 99 5.01 -18.48 24.41
C TRP A 99 5.93 -19.52 23.79
N LYS A 100 5.36 -20.71 23.52
CA LYS A 100 6.09 -21.89 23.03
C LYS A 100 7.40 -22.18 23.80
N ASN A 101 7.44 -21.83 25.11
CA ASN A 101 8.62 -21.95 25.98
C ASN A 101 9.85 -21.21 25.41
N GLY A 102 9.67 -19.98 24.90
CA GLY A 102 10.71 -19.16 24.29
C GLY A 102 11.23 -19.63 22.94
N ARG A 103 10.54 -20.57 22.28
CA ARG A 103 10.92 -21.11 20.96
C ARG A 103 9.98 -20.71 19.83
N GLY A 104 9.13 -19.73 20.10
CA GLY A 104 8.21 -19.18 19.09
C GLY A 104 8.94 -18.25 18.12
N ASP A 105 8.41 -18.16 16.88
CA ASP A 105 8.86 -17.22 15.86
C ASP A 105 7.62 -16.82 15.03
N VAL A 106 7.02 -15.68 15.35
CA VAL A 106 5.82 -15.19 14.66
C VAL A 106 6.16 -14.85 13.22
N VAL A 107 7.35 -14.28 12.97
CA VAL A 107 7.79 -13.87 11.64
C VAL A 107 7.90 -15.09 10.72
N TRP A 108 8.50 -16.16 11.21
CA TRP A 108 8.61 -17.41 10.45
C TRP A 108 7.22 -18.02 10.16
N GLU A 109 6.36 -18.10 11.18
CA GLU A 109 5.04 -18.72 11.02
C GLU A 109 4.15 -17.94 10.02
N VAL A 110 4.21 -16.60 10.03
CA VAL A 110 3.47 -15.77 9.07
C VAL A 110 4.09 -15.85 7.68
N SER A 111 5.41 -15.82 7.54
CA SER A 111 6.07 -15.94 6.23
C SER A 111 5.79 -17.28 5.57
N GLU A 112 5.82 -18.39 6.34
CA GLU A 112 5.47 -19.71 5.86
C GLU A 112 3.98 -19.85 5.49
N ALA A 113 3.09 -19.22 6.26
CA ALA A 113 1.68 -19.14 5.89
C ALA A 113 1.51 -18.39 4.56
N CYS A 114 2.16 -17.24 4.39
CA CYS A 114 2.13 -16.51 3.11
C CYS A 114 2.60 -17.39 1.94
N ARG A 115 3.69 -18.15 2.11
CA ARG A 115 4.18 -19.09 1.09
C ARG A 115 3.15 -20.18 0.75
N ARG A 116 2.49 -20.77 1.76
CA ARG A 116 1.44 -21.79 1.54
C ARG A 116 0.23 -21.25 0.79
N TYR A 117 -0.15 -20.01 1.05
CA TYR A 117 -1.31 -19.35 0.42
C TYR A 117 -0.95 -18.58 -0.86
N GLY A 118 0.31 -18.64 -1.32
CA GLY A 118 0.75 -17.91 -2.53
C GLY A 118 0.67 -16.39 -2.38
N MET A 119 0.78 -15.87 -1.15
CA MET A 119 0.78 -14.44 -0.85
C MET A 119 2.20 -13.92 -0.67
N LYS A 120 2.44 -12.67 -1.07
CA LYS A 120 3.73 -12.01 -0.87
C LYS A 120 3.91 -11.69 0.62
N PHE A 121 5.16 -11.78 1.10
CA PHE A 121 5.52 -11.42 2.47
C PHE A 121 6.39 -10.17 2.51
N GLY A 122 6.07 -9.25 3.40
CA GLY A 122 6.83 -8.02 3.67
C GLY A 122 7.01 -7.82 5.17
N ILE A 123 7.96 -6.98 5.51
CA ILE A 123 8.36 -6.69 6.88
C ILE A 123 8.25 -5.21 7.20
N TYR A 124 7.88 -4.90 8.45
CA TYR A 124 8.06 -3.61 9.09
C TYR A 124 9.06 -3.80 10.23
N LEU A 125 10.12 -3.01 10.25
CA LEU A 125 11.08 -2.96 11.33
C LEU A 125 11.21 -1.50 11.78
N SER A 126 10.65 -1.16 12.95
CA SER A 126 10.73 0.21 13.47
C SER A 126 12.18 0.66 13.64
N PRO A 127 12.59 1.79 13.05
CA PRO A 127 13.88 2.39 13.36
C PRO A 127 13.91 3.02 14.75
N TRP A 128 12.76 3.44 15.27
CA TRP A 128 12.65 3.90 16.65
C TRP A 128 12.58 2.71 17.59
N ASP A 129 13.43 2.74 18.65
CA ASP A 129 13.53 1.65 19.63
C ASP A 129 13.60 2.26 21.04
N ARG A 130 12.50 2.11 21.78
CA ARG A 130 12.34 2.68 23.13
C ARG A 130 12.91 1.77 24.22
N ASN A 131 13.33 0.54 23.87
CA ASN A 131 13.95 -0.40 24.79
C ASN A 131 15.49 -0.37 24.73
N LYS A 132 16.07 -0.19 23.52
CA LYS A 132 17.51 -0.37 23.32
C LYS A 132 18.34 0.76 23.94
N PRO A 133 19.24 0.51 24.90
CA PRO A 133 20.03 1.57 25.54
C PRO A 133 20.95 2.36 24.64
N CYS A 134 21.42 1.77 23.52
CA CYS A 134 22.25 2.47 22.55
C CYS A 134 21.45 3.29 21.51
N TYR A 135 20.11 3.33 21.58
CA TYR A 135 19.33 4.23 20.75
C TYR A 135 19.76 5.70 20.98
N GLY A 136 19.95 6.45 19.92
CA GLY A 136 20.47 7.82 19.98
C GLY A 136 21.99 7.93 20.09
N SER A 137 22.75 6.82 19.92
CA SER A 137 24.22 6.80 19.88
C SER A 137 24.81 6.82 18.47
N GLY A 138 24.00 7.15 17.45
CA GLY A 138 24.43 7.21 16.05
C GLY A 138 24.84 5.83 15.54
N LYS A 139 26.07 5.72 15.03
CA LYS A 139 26.56 4.51 14.36
C LYS A 139 26.38 3.20 15.16
N GLU A 140 26.52 3.25 16.47
CA GLU A 140 26.36 2.04 17.32
C GLU A 140 24.94 1.49 17.22
N TYR A 141 23.94 2.39 17.25
CA TYR A 141 22.55 1.98 17.07
C TYR A 141 22.28 1.53 15.63
N ASP A 142 22.79 2.25 14.63
CA ASP A 142 22.63 1.86 13.22
C ASP A 142 23.21 0.46 12.94
N ASP A 143 24.37 0.12 13.54
CA ASP A 143 24.95 -1.21 13.44
C ASP A 143 24.06 -2.30 14.06
N TYR A 144 23.43 -2.00 15.22
CA TYR A 144 22.43 -2.88 15.83
C TYR A 144 21.19 -3.06 14.96
N TYR A 145 20.64 -1.95 14.46
CA TYR A 145 19.47 -1.98 13.59
C TYR A 145 19.72 -2.77 12.31
N LEU A 146 20.86 -2.54 11.67
CA LEU A 146 21.28 -3.27 10.46
C LEU A 146 21.49 -4.76 10.70
N ALA A 147 21.96 -5.12 11.88
CA ALA A 147 22.11 -6.53 12.25
C ALA A 147 20.75 -7.23 12.35
N GLN A 148 19.75 -6.61 12.96
CA GLN A 148 18.37 -7.08 13.00
C GLN A 148 17.72 -7.11 11.61
N LEU A 149 17.89 -6.05 10.83
CA LEU A 149 17.38 -5.99 9.44
C LEU A 149 17.98 -7.11 8.59
N THR A 150 19.28 -7.40 8.75
CA THR A 150 19.95 -8.49 8.04
C THR A 150 19.36 -9.87 8.40
N GLU A 151 19.05 -10.13 9.69
CA GLU A 151 18.37 -11.37 10.09
C GLU A 151 17.03 -11.52 9.35
N LEU A 152 16.23 -10.47 9.29
CA LEU A 152 14.92 -10.51 8.63
C LEU A 152 15.04 -10.67 7.12
N LEU A 153 15.97 -9.98 6.48
CA LEU A 153 16.15 -10.04 5.03
C LEU A 153 16.76 -11.36 4.53
N THR A 154 17.37 -12.15 5.41
CA THR A 154 18.06 -13.41 5.02
C THR A 154 17.42 -14.67 5.58
N GLY A 155 16.52 -14.54 6.57
CA GLY A 155 15.96 -15.68 7.31
C GLY A 155 14.56 -16.13 6.90
N TYR A 156 13.81 -15.34 6.13
CA TYR A 156 12.36 -15.51 5.96
C TYR A 156 11.87 -15.57 4.51
N GLY A 157 12.77 -15.93 3.58
CA GLY A 157 12.45 -16.05 2.16
C GLY A 157 12.38 -14.72 1.43
N ASP A 158 11.62 -14.68 0.34
CA ASP A 158 11.50 -13.49 -0.51
C ASP A 158 10.65 -12.42 0.16
N ILE A 159 11.19 -11.20 0.21
CA ILE A 159 10.54 -10.03 0.79
C ILE A 159 10.12 -9.07 -0.34
N PHE A 160 8.81 -8.76 -0.45
CA PHE A 160 8.35 -7.81 -1.47
C PHE A 160 8.37 -6.35 -1.00
N SER A 161 8.30 -6.13 0.32
CA SER A 161 8.20 -4.81 0.94
C SER A 161 9.01 -4.75 2.23
N VAL A 162 9.82 -3.69 2.37
CA VAL A 162 10.46 -3.28 3.62
C VAL A 162 9.86 -1.92 3.98
N TRP A 163 9.02 -1.91 5.02
CA TRP A 163 8.30 -0.73 5.45
C TRP A 163 9.09 -0.01 6.56
N LEU A 164 9.59 1.19 6.27
CA LEU A 164 10.41 2.00 7.16
C LEU A 164 9.60 3.18 7.70
N ASP A 165 9.26 3.10 8.98
CA ASP A 165 8.54 4.15 9.68
C ASP A 165 9.40 5.41 9.86
N GLY A 166 8.78 6.58 9.73
CA GLY A 166 9.43 7.86 9.98
C GLY A 166 9.38 8.32 11.44
N ALA A 167 8.65 7.63 12.31
CA ALA A 167 8.57 8.01 13.71
C ALA A 167 9.96 8.00 14.39
N CYS A 168 10.28 9.09 15.10
CA CYS A 168 11.58 9.31 15.71
C CYS A 168 11.41 10.10 17.03
N GLY A 169 11.14 9.40 18.09
CA GLY A 169 11.09 9.96 19.45
C GLY A 169 12.38 9.73 20.23
N GLU A 170 12.33 9.93 21.55
CA GLU A 170 13.41 9.67 22.45
C GLU A 170 13.51 8.17 22.79
N GLY A 171 14.73 7.67 22.98
CA GLY A 171 15.00 6.36 23.53
C GLY A 171 15.08 6.37 25.04
N PRO A 172 15.46 5.24 25.67
CA PRO A 172 15.54 5.12 27.13
C PRO A 172 16.58 6.05 27.77
N ASN A 173 17.51 6.57 26.99
CA ASN A 173 18.54 7.52 27.43
C ASN A 173 18.15 9.00 27.20
N GLY A 174 16.90 9.28 26.74
CA GLY A 174 16.40 10.62 26.44
C GLY A 174 16.96 11.24 25.16
N LYS A 175 17.60 10.44 24.30
CA LYS A 175 18.17 10.91 23.03
C LYS A 175 17.33 10.43 21.84
N LYS A 176 17.32 11.25 20.78
CA LYS A 176 16.80 10.86 19.46
C LYS A 176 17.93 10.32 18.59
N GLN A 177 17.62 9.36 17.73
CA GLN A 177 18.56 8.82 16.74
C GLN A 177 18.49 9.65 15.47
N ILE A 178 19.64 9.83 14.82
CA ILE A 178 19.73 10.25 13.43
C ILE A 178 19.94 8.98 12.62
N TYR A 179 18.94 8.61 11.83
CA TYR A 179 18.95 7.35 11.09
C TYR A 179 19.87 7.42 9.87
N ASP A 180 20.71 6.42 9.66
CA ASP A 180 21.53 6.27 8.45
C ASP A 180 20.73 5.57 7.34
N TRP A 181 19.74 6.31 6.79
CA TRP A 181 18.86 5.79 5.74
C TRP A 181 19.61 5.16 4.58
N LYS A 182 20.74 5.76 4.19
CA LYS A 182 21.57 5.25 3.09
C LYS A 182 22.03 3.81 3.35
N ARG A 183 22.59 3.54 4.53
CA ARG A 183 23.04 2.19 4.91
C ARG A 183 21.86 1.22 5.03
N TYR A 184 20.69 1.69 5.47
CA TYR A 184 19.49 0.85 5.55
C TYR A 184 19.06 0.43 4.14
N TYR A 185 19.02 1.35 3.17
CA TYR A 185 18.71 1.04 1.78
C TYR A 185 19.74 0.11 1.14
N GLU A 186 21.04 0.35 1.35
CA GLU A 186 22.12 -0.52 0.85
C GLU A 186 21.98 -1.95 1.40
N CYS A 187 21.58 -2.12 2.66
CA CYS A 187 21.32 -3.43 3.25
C CYS A 187 20.15 -4.14 2.56
N VAL A 188 19.03 -3.46 2.36
CA VAL A 188 17.87 -4.03 1.66
C VAL A 188 18.26 -4.42 0.23
N ARG A 189 18.89 -3.52 -0.51
CA ARG A 189 19.30 -3.78 -1.91
C ARG A 189 20.27 -4.95 -2.04
N LYS A 190 21.13 -5.17 -1.04
CA LYS A 190 22.10 -6.26 -1.03
C LYS A 190 21.42 -7.62 -0.88
N TYR A 191 20.43 -7.74 -0.01
CA TYR A 191 19.84 -9.04 0.34
C TYR A 191 18.50 -9.30 -0.33
N GLN A 192 17.73 -8.26 -0.65
CA GLN A 192 16.40 -8.32 -1.28
C GLN A 192 16.31 -7.22 -2.36
N PRO A 193 17.00 -7.36 -3.49
CA PRO A 193 17.10 -6.32 -4.53
C PRO A 193 15.74 -5.99 -5.16
N ASP A 194 14.80 -6.94 -5.16
CA ASP A 194 13.47 -6.79 -5.73
C ASP A 194 12.43 -6.25 -4.73
N ALA A 195 12.78 -6.11 -3.45
CA ALA A 195 11.91 -5.50 -2.45
C ALA A 195 11.77 -4.00 -2.68
N CYS A 196 10.54 -3.48 -2.56
CA CYS A 196 10.32 -2.05 -2.44
C CYS A 196 10.59 -1.57 -1.02
N ILE A 197 11.26 -0.44 -0.89
CA ILE A 197 11.46 0.27 0.38
C ILE A 197 10.41 1.38 0.44
N CYS A 198 9.51 1.28 1.42
CA CYS A 198 8.30 2.07 1.50
C CYS A 198 8.40 3.13 2.60
N VAL A 199 7.64 4.23 2.45
CA VAL A 199 7.48 5.37 3.36
C VAL A 199 8.75 6.21 3.45
N CYS A 200 9.65 5.99 4.43
CA CYS A 200 10.97 6.59 4.44
C CYS A 200 11.91 5.81 3.53
N GLY A 201 11.51 5.63 2.26
CA GLY A 201 12.22 4.86 1.26
C GLY A 201 12.02 5.43 -0.14
N PRO A 202 12.92 5.07 -1.09
CA PRO A 202 12.94 5.68 -2.41
C PRO A 202 11.95 5.07 -3.42
N ASP A 203 11.21 4.00 -3.06
CA ASP A 203 10.42 3.27 -4.05
C ASP A 203 8.93 3.58 -3.99
N ILE A 204 8.33 3.64 -2.80
CA ILE A 204 6.88 3.80 -2.59
C ILE A 204 6.62 4.93 -1.59
N ARG A 205 5.80 5.89 -2.00
CA ARG A 205 5.46 7.09 -1.25
C ARG A 205 4.28 6.85 -0.31
N TRP A 206 4.41 7.24 0.95
CA TRP A 206 3.25 7.38 1.82
C TRP A 206 2.33 8.49 1.33
N CYS A 207 1.01 8.25 1.27
CA CYS A 207 0.05 9.24 0.78
C CYS A 207 -0.09 10.47 1.70
N GLY A 208 0.35 10.38 2.98
CA GLY A 208 0.43 11.49 3.93
C GLY A 208 -0.68 11.52 4.99
N ASN A 209 -1.50 10.49 5.09
CA ASN A 209 -2.52 10.31 6.15
C ASN A 209 -2.74 8.83 6.46
N GLU A 210 -3.40 8.56 7.60
CA GLU A 210 -3.78 7.23 8.05
C GLU A 210 -5.30 6.97 7.96
N ALA A 211 -6.05 7.93 7.41
CA ALA A 211 -7.51 7.83 7.29
C ALA A 211 -7.97 7.03 6.05
N GLY A 212 -7.05 6.69 5.15
CA GLY A 212 -7.36 6.00 3.91
C GLY A 212 -7.75 6.93 2.76
N ASP A 213 -7.48 8.23 2.86
CA ASP A 213 -7.79 9.20 1.82
C ASP A 213 -6.66 9.33 0.79
N VAL A 214 -7.03 9.63 -0.44
CA VAL A 214 -6.12 9.94 -1.55
C VAL A 214 -6.43 11.31 -2.15
N ARG A 215 -5.46 11.86 -2.86
CA ARG A 215 -5.69 13.05 -3.68
C ARG A 215 -6.60 12.70 -4.86
N LYS A 216 -7.32 13.68 -5.35
CA LYS A 216 -8.14 13.54 -6.57
C LYS A 216 -7.27 13.11 -7.79
N SER A 217 -6.02 13.57 -7.82
CA SER A 217 -5.03 13.26 -8.85
C SER A 217 -3.75 12.76 -8.18
N GLU A 218 -3.63 11.45 -7.99
CA GLU A 218 -2.42 10.81 -7.45
C GLU A 218 -1.45 10.50 -8.60
N TRP A 219 -0.50 11.41 -8.81
CA TRP A 219 0.54 11.29 -9.83
C TRP A 219 1.66 10.36 -9.34
N SER A 220 2.19 9.53 -10.26
CA SER A 220 3.38 8.72 -9.98
C SER A 220 4.68 9.39 -10.40
N VAL A 221 4.63 10.31 -11.38
CA VAL A 221 5.77 11.18 -11.73
C VAL A 221 5.74 12.42 -10.86
N VAL A 222 6.73 12.57 -9.99
CA VAL A 222 6.78 13.64 -8.97
C VAL A 222 8.20 14.17 -8.81
N PRO A 223 8.39 15.36 -8.19
CA PRO A 223 9.73 15.87 -7.88
C PRO A 223 10.52 14.94 -6.95
N ALA A 224 11.80 14.71 -7.24
CA ALA A 224 12.65 13.82 -6.43
C ALA A 224 12.80 14.26 -4.96
N ARG A 225 12.61 15.55 -4.66
CA ARG A 225 12.60 16.07 -3.28
C ARG A 225 11.50 15.44 -2.41
N THR A 226 10.43 14.89 -3.01
CA THR A 226 9.36 14.23 -2.26
C THR A 226 9.79 12.91 -1.64
N ALA A 227 10.88 12.30 -2.12
CA ALA A 227 11.46 11.05 -1.63
C ALA A 227 12.66 11.26 -0.69
N LEU A 228 12.94 12.50 -0.26
CA LEU A 228 13.97 12.76 0.75
C LEU A 228 13.51 12.20 2.09
N ALA A 229 14.22 11.19 2.59
CA ALA A 229 13.83 10.45 3.78
C ALA A 229 13.67 11.35 5.02
N GLU A 230 14.53 12.35 5.18
CA GLU A 230 14.48 13.33 6.27
C GLU A 230 13.18 14.15 6.22
N SER A 231 12.78 14.60 5.02
CA SER A 231 11.54 15.36 4.83
C SER A 231 10.29 14.49 5.03
N VAL A 232 10.35 13.21 4.64
CA VAL A 232 9.27 12.25 4.92
C VAL A 232 9.20 11.99 6.42
N GLN A 233 10.34 11.77 7.07
CA GLN A 233 10.45 11.60 8.52
C GLN A 233 9.85 12.78 9.28
N GLU A 234 10.18 14.03 8.91
CA GLU A 234 9.60 15.22 9.55
C GLU A 234 8.08 15.28 9.43
N ARG A 235 7.53 14.93 8.26
CA ARG A 235 6.07 14.93 8.02
C ARG A 235 5.33 13.78 8.68
N SER A 236 6.00 12.67 8.94
CA SER A 236 5.47 11.49 9.62
C SER A 236 5.67 11.49 11.13
N GLN A 237 6.20 12.59 11.72
CA GLN A 237 6.22 12.72 13.18
C GLN A 237 4.80 12.75 13.71
N GLN A 238 4.48 11.73 14.47
CA GLN A 238 3.15 11.51 15.02
C GLN A 238 3.16 11.83 16.51
N THR A 239 2.02 12.27 16.98
CA THR A 239 1.60 12.10 18.36
C THR A 239 0.68 10.88 18.39
N ASP A 240 0.75 10.09 19.46
CA ASP A 240 -0.16 8.97 19.66
C ASP A 240 -1.54 9.51 20.04
N ASP A 241 -2.21 10.15 19.09
CA ASP A 241 -3.53 10.73 19.29
C ASP A 241 -4.51 10.41 18.13
N LYS A 242 -5.78 10.44 18.49
CA LYS A 242 -6.87 10.16 17.57
C LYS A 242 -6.98 11.20 16.44
N GLU A 243 -6.59 12.44 16.70
CA GLU A 243 -6.70 13.52 15.73
C GLU A 243 -5.74 13.28 14.56
N PHE A 244 -4.52 12.85 14.82
CA PHE A 244 -3.55 12.50 13.77
C PHE A 244 -4.09 11.35 12.89
N ARG A 245 -4.59 10.27 13.50
CA ARG A 245 -5.10 9.09 12.79
C ARG A 245 -6.32 9.39 11.91
N MET A 246 -7.10 10.40 12.26
CA MET A 246 -8.30 10.82 11.50
C MET A 246 -8.03 11.96 10.53
N ARG A 247 -6.79 12.44 10.43
CA ARG A 247 -6.42 13.52 9.53
C ARG A 247 -6.64 13.11 8.08
N ARG A 248 -7.40 13.91 7.35
CA ARG A 248 -7.74 13.65 5.95
C ARG A 248 -6.96 14.57 5.02
N ILE A 249 -6.67 14.07 3.81
CA ILE A 249 -6.23 14.87 2.69
C ILE A 249 -7.47 15.23 1.86
N THR A 250 -7.68 16.53 1.64
CA THR A 250 -8.71 17.00 0.72
C THR A 250 -8.17 17.04 -0.72
N SER A 251 -9.08 17.07 -1.72
CA SER A 251 -8.71 16.98 -3.14
C SER A 251 -7.86 18.15 -3.66
N ASP A 252 -7.85 19.27 -2.96
CA ASP A 252 -7.10 20.49 -3.26
C ASP A 252 -5.81 20.63 -2.45
N MET A 253 -5.54 19.70 -1.52
CA MET A 253 -4.29 19.66 -0.80
C MET A 253 -3.19 19.11 -1.70
N GLU A 254 -2.15 19.89 -1.88
CA GLU A 254 -0.84 19.56 -2.45
C GLU A 254 -0.87 18.72 -3.74
N ASP A 255 -0.98 19.39 -4.87
CA ASP A 255 -0.74 18.78 -6.19
C ASP A 255 0.77 18.46 -6.34
N LEU A 256 1.10 17.19 -6.55
CA LEU A 256 2.49 16.73 -6.60
C LEU A 256 3.04 16.55 -8.02
N GLY A 257 2.21 16.37 -9.04
CA GLY A 257 2.70 15.93 -10.33
C GLY A 257 1.99 16.50 -11.56
N SER A 258 1.06 17.46 -11.41
CA SER A 258 0.55 18.18 -12.59
C SER A 258 1.65 19.01 -13.24
N ARG A 259 1.45 19.43 -14.49
CA ARG A 259 2.38 20.31 -15.19
C ARG A 259 2.73 21.56 -14.37
N ARG A 260 1.75 22.11 -13.66
CA ARG A 260 1.94 23.27 -12.80
C ARG A 260 2.82 22.94 -11.59
N ALA A 261 2.61 21.80 -10.95
CA ALA A 261 3.39 21.36 -9.80
C ALA A 261 4.83 21.03 -10.17
N LEU A 262 5.07 20.60 -11.42
CA LEU A 262 6.39 20.28 -11.94
C LEU A 262 7.13 21.48 -12.54
N GLU A 263 6.54 22.68 -12.55
CA GLU A 263 7.19 23.86 -13.09
C GLU A 263 8.41 24.25 -12.26
N GLY A 264 9.58 24.36 -12.93
CA GLY A 264 10.85 24.65 -12.28
C GLY A 264 11.55 23.45 -11.63
N GLU A 265 10.92 22.30 -11.56
CA GLU A 265 11.55 21.08 -11.06
C GLU A 265 12.51 20.50 -12.11
N THR A 266 13.72 20.18 -11.70
CA THR A 266 14.78 19.69 -12.57
C THR A 266 15.06 18.19 -12.42
N ASN A 267 14.59 17.59 -11.35
CA ASN A 267 14.80 16.18 -11.04
C ASN A 267 13.47 15.50 -10.68
N LEU A 268 13.02 14.62 -11.55
CA LEU A 268 11.76 13.92 -11.43
C LEU A 268 12.00 12.42 -11.26
N ILE A 269 11.12 11.75 -10.52
CA ILE A 269 11.18 10.31 -10.26
C ILE A 269 9.81 9.67 -10.39
N TRP A 270 9.81 8.36 -10.64
CA TRP A 270 8.63 7.54 -10.44
C TRP A 270 8.49 7.18 -8.97
N TYR A 271 7.44 7.66 -8.31
CA TYR A 271 7.24 7.48 -6.88
C TYR A 271 5.75 7.30 -6.58
N PRO A 272 5.21 6.08 -6.83
CA PRO A 272 3.78 5.78 -6.67
C PRO A 272 3.38 5.81 -5.20
N ALA A 273 2.11 6.14 -4.95
CA ALA A 273 1.56 6.26 -3.61
C ALA A 273 1.12 4.92 -3.02
N GLU A 274 1.25 4.82 -1.71
CA GLU A 274 0.60 3.84 -0.85
C GLU A 274 -0.37 4.56 0.09
N VAL A 275 -1.61 4.08 0.13
CA VAL A 275 -2.64 4.49 1.08
C VAL A 275 -2.70 3.45 2.17
N ASN A 276 -2.63 3.87 3.43
CA ASN A 276 -2.77 2.98 4.57
C ASN A 276 -3.86 3.46 5.53
N THR A 277 -4.53 2.50 6.15
CA THR A 277 -5.46 2.74 7.26
C THR A 277 -5.68 1.45 8.03
N SER A 278 -6.21 1.57 9.24
CA SER A 278 -6.62 0.39 10.01
C SER A 278 -8.10 0.07 9.81
N ILE A 279 -8.46 -1.20 9.87
CA ILE A 279 -9.86 -1.66 9.84
C ILE A 279 -10.62 -1.19 11.09
N ARG A 280 -9.90 -0.90 12.17
CA ARG A 280 -10.38 -0.37 13.47
C ARG A 280 -9.85 1.05 13.68
N PRO A 281 -10.27 1.78 14.73
CA PRO A 281 -9.69 3.08 15.05
C PRO A 281 -8.19 3.04 15.38
N GLY A 282 -7.76 2.02 16.14
CA GLY A 282 -6.36 1.81 16.51
C GLY A 282 -5.57 0.99 15.48
N TRP A 283 -4.22 1.07 15.56
CA TRP A 283 -3.31 0.19 14.82
C TRP A 283 -3.15 -1.16 15.51
N PHE A 284 -3.10 -1.17 16.84
CA PHE A 284 -3.14 -2.39 17.63
C PHE A 284 -4.58 -2.75 18.03
N TYR A 285 -4.79 -3.98 18.50
CA TYR A 285 -6.09 -4.44 18.97
C TYR A 285 -6.43 -3.81 20.31
N HIS A 286 -7.65 -3.26 20.40
CA HIS A 286 -8.27 -2.75 21.60
C HIS A 286 -9.66 -3.36 21.77
N PRO A 287 -9.99 -4.03 22.91
CA PRO A 287 -11.31 -4.67 23.07
C PRO A 287 -12.48 -3.70 22.98
N GLU A 288 -12.29 -2.45 23.39
CA GLU A 288 -13.29 -1.38 23.30
C GLU A 288 -13.63 -0.93 21.86
N GLU A 289 -12.89 -1.44 20.88
CA GLU A 289 -13.08 -1.14 19.46
C GLU A 289 -13.79 -2.28 18.70
N ASP A 290 -14.23 -3.34 19.37
CA ASP A 290 -14.83 -4.52 18.71
C ASP A 290 -16.07 -4.19 17.87
N ASP A 291 -16.84 -3.19 18.29
CA ASP A 291 -18.02 -2.70 17.56
C ASP A 291 -17.70 -1.52 16.61
N GLN A 292 -16.41 -1.14 16.48
CA GLN A 292 -15.96 0.02 15.69
C GLN A 292 -15.23 -0.39 14.41
N VAL A 293 -15.41 -1.61 13.96
CA VAL A 293 -14.87 -2.09 12.67
C VAL A 293 -15.47 -1.29 11.54
N LYS A 294 -14.63 -0.76 10.64
CA LYS A 294 -15.10 0.00 9.46
C LYS A 294 -16.20 -0.75 8.71
N SER A 295 -17.22 -0.02 8.28
CA SER A 295 -18.32 -0.58 7.50
C SER A 295 -17.82 -1.09 6.13
N LEU A 296 -18.62 -1.95 5.49
CA LEU A 296 -18.31 -2.42 4.13
C LEU A 296 -18.25 -1.24 3.15
N GLU A 297 -19.14 -0.28 3.30
CA GLU A 297 -19.21 0.92 2.46
C GLU A 297 -17.96 1.78 2.60
N GLU A 298 -17.43 1.96 3.81
CA GLU A 298 -16.18 2.67 4.05
C GLU A 298 -15.00 1.96 3.40
N LEU A 299 -14.86 0.65 3.56
CA LEU A 299 -13.79 -0.12 2.93
C LEU A 299 -13.86 -0.08 1.41
N ILE A 300 -15.08 -0.14 0.84
CA ILE A 300 -15.31 0.03 -0.60
C ILE A 300 -14.87 1.42 -1.06
N TYR A 301 -15.28 2.46 -0.33
CA TYR A 301 -14.91 3.83 -0.65
C TYR A 301 -13.39 4.01 -0.65
N ILE A 302 -12.70 3.53 0.38
CA ILE A 302 -11.24 3.60 0.48
C ILE A 302 -10.57 2.80 -0.65
N TYR A 303 -11.03 1.57 -0.93
CA TYR A 303 -10.46 0.74 -1.99
C TYR A 303 -10.60 1.39 -3.38
N ILE A 304 -11.79 1.91 -3.70
CA ILE A 304 -12.03 2.61 -4.97
C ILE A 304 -11.20 3.89 -5.05
N GLY A 305 -11.06 4.62 -3.94
CA GLY A 305 -10.22 5.80 -3.87
C GLY A 305 -8.73 5.48 -4.04
N ALA A 306 -8.22 4.49 -3.31
CA ALA A 306 -6.80 4.11 -3.30
C ALA A 306 -6.42 3.34 -4.59
N VAL A 307 -6.91 2.12 -4.76
CA VAL A 307 -6.55 1.27 -5.92
C VAL A 307 -7.09 1.85 -7.22
N GLY A 308 -8.30 2.40 -7.18
CA GLY A 308 -8.89 3.10 -8.31
C GLY A 308 -8.43 4.56 -8.45
N GLY A 309 -7.52 5.03 -7.63
CA GLY A 309 -6.92 6.36 -7.66
C GLY A 309 -5.42 6.36 -7.98
N ASN A 310 -4.90 5.30 -8.58
CA ASN A 310 -3.47 5.15 -8.91
C ASN A 310 -2.54 4.98 -7.70
N ALA A 311 -3.05 4.40 -6.60
CA ALA A 311 -2.26 4.05 -5.42
C ALA A 311 -2.40 2.57 -5.07
N THR A 312 -1.55 2.06 -4.19
CA THR A 312 -1.76 0.77 -3.54
C THR A 312 -2.49 0.96 -2.22
N PHE A 313 -3.15 -0.09 -1.73
CA PHE A 313 -3.91 -0.05 -0.48
C PHE A 313 -3.39 -1.07 0.53
N LEU A 314 -2.91 -0.57 1.66
CA LEU A 314 -2.46 -1.31 2.83
C LEU A 314 -3.51 -1.18 3.94
N LEU A 315 -4.22 -2.27 4.24
CA LEU A 315 -5.22 -2.33 5.30
C LEU A 315 -4.67 -3.06 6.52
N ASN A 316 -4.62 -2.37 7.65
CA ASN A 316 -4.22 -2.98 8.91
C ASN A 316 -5.36 -3.75 9.56
N ILE A 317 -5.04 -4.94 10.08
CA ILE A 317 -5.97 -5.87 10.74
C ILE A 317 -5.25 -6.34 12.01
N PRO A 318 -5.54 -5.74 13.17
CA PRO A 318 -4.80 -6.05 14.40
C PRO A 318 -5.26 -7.36 15.05
N PRO A 319 -4.36 -8.33 15.27
CA PRO A 319 -4.70 -9.57 16.00
C PRO A 319 -4.92 -9.34 17.49
N MET A 320 -5.82 -10.15 18.08
CA MET A 320 -6.12 -10.19 19.51
C MET A 320 -4.96 -10.77 20.35
N PRO A 321 -4.96 -10.57 21.68
CA PRO A 321 -3.93 -11.12 22.57
C PRO A 321 -3.80 -12.66 22.55
N ASN A 322 -4.88 -13.40 22.21
CA ASN A 322 -4.80 -14.85 22.04
C ASN A 322 -4.07 -15.28 20.74
N GLY A 323 -3.82 -14.34 19.81
CA GLY A 323 -3.14 -14.60 18.54
C GLY A 323 -4.04 -14.88 17.34
N LEU A 324 -5.36 -14.69 17.46
CA LEU A 324 -6.31 -14.79 16.34
C LEU A 324 -6.78 -13.39 15.92
N LEU A 325 -7.26 -13.27 14.69
CA LEU A 325 -8.06 -12.10 14.27
C LEU A 325 -9.46 -12.20 14.89
N HIS A 326 -10.01 -11.06 15.28
CA HIS A 326 -11.36 -10.98 15.83
C HIS A 326 -12.41 -11.33 14.77
N GLU A 327 -13.50 -11.99 15.20
CA GLU A 327 -14.56 -12.49 14.30
C GLU A 327 -15.22 -11.35 13.47
N ASN A 328 -15.39 -10.16 14.04
CA ASN A 328 -15.94 -9.00 13.34
C ASN A 328 -15.04 -8.55 12.20
N ASP A 329 -13.72 -8.59 12.39
CA ASP A 329 -12.74 -8.23 11.35
C ASP A 329 -12.76 -9.29 10.24
N VAL A 330 -12.73 -10.57 10.58
CA VAL A 330 -12.80 -11.68 9.62
C VAL A 330 -14.08 -11.60 8.80
N LYS A 331 -15.22 -11.41 9.43
CA LYS A 331 -16.51 -11.26 8.76
C LYS A 331 -16.49 -10.06 7.79
N ARG A 332 -15.94 -8.92 8.21
CA ARG A 332 -15.85 -7.73 7.36
C ARG A 332 -14.98 -7.97 6.13
N LEU A 333 -13.87 -8.67 6.30
CA LEU A 333 -12.98 -9.06 5.21
C LEU A 333 -13.67 -10.00 4.21
N GLU A 334 -14.45 -10.96 4.69
CA GLU A 334 -15.24 -11.88 3.84
C GLU A 334 -16.32 -11.12 3.06
N GLU A 335 -17.03 -10.19 3.70
CA GLU A 335 -18.03 -9.32 3.05
C GLU A 335 -17.37 -8.49 1.95
N PHE A 336 -16.20 -7.91 2.22
CA PHE A 336 -15.45 -7.12 1.26
C PHE A 336 -14.95 -7.98 0.08
N GLY A 337 -14.40 -9.15 0.34
CA GLY A 337 -13.96 -10.07 -0.71
C GLY A 337 -15.11 -10.54 -1.60
N SER A 338 -16.28 -10.80 -1.00
CA SER A 338 -17.51 -11.15 -1.72
C SER A 338 -17.97 -10.01 -2.62
N TRP A 339 -17.99 -8.77 -2.10
CA TRP A 339 -18.30 -7.59 -2.88
C TRP A 339 -17.32 -7.42 -4.05
N LYS A 340 -16.01 -7.50 -3.79
CA LYS A 340 -14.96 -7.33 -4.80
C LYS A 340 -15.12 -8.35 -5.92
N LYS A 341 -15.30 -9.64 -5.57
CA LYS A 341 -15.53 -10.70 -6.54
C LYS A 341 -16.78 -10.43 -7.38
N LYS A 342 -17.91 -10.11 -6.74
CA LYS A 342 -19.17 -9.81 -7.44
C LYS A 342 -19.03 -8.61 -8.39
N SER A 343 -18.29 -7.57 -7.99
CA SER A 343 -18.18 -6.32 -8.74
C SER A 343 -17.26 -6.40 -9.96
N PHE A 344 -16.23 -7.27 -9.94
CA PHE A 344 -15.18 -7.27 -10.96
C PHE A 344 -15.00 -8.62 -11.69
N THR A 345 -15.85 -9.63 -11.44
CA THR A 345 -15.75 -10.92 -12.16
C THR A 345 -16.35 -10.85 -13.56
N ASN A 346 -17.46 -10.14 -13.74
CA ASN A 346 -18.13 -10.05 -15.03
C ASN A 346 -17.56 -8.89 -15.83
N ASN A 347 -16.61 -9.20 -16.72
CA ASN A 347 -15.98 -8.22 -17.60
C ASN A 347 -16.72 -8.14 -18.93
N LEU A 348 -17.51 -7.09 -19.14
CA LEU A 348 -18.29 -6.86 -20.37
C LEU A 348 -17.40 -6.57 -21.58
N MET A 349 -16.13 -6.20 -21.38
CA MET A 349 -15.18 -5.93 -22.47
C MET A 349 -14.88 -7.18 -23.30
N SER A 350 -15.04 -8.39 -22.75
CA SER A 350 -14.76 -9.64 -23.45
C SER A 350 -15.68 -9.89 -24.66
N THR A 351 -16.85 -9.25 -24.73
CA THR A 351 -17.82 -9.35 -25.84
C THR A 351 -18.06 -8.00 -26.51
N ALA A 352 -17.40 -6.94 -26.06
CA ALA A 352 -17.57 -5.60 -26.62
C ALA A 352 -16.86 -5.45 -27.97
N HIS A 353 -17.45 -4.62 -28.86
CA HIS A 353 -16.78 -4.11 -30.04
C HIS A 353 -16.19 -2.73 -29.71
N ILE A 354 -14.89 -2.59 -29.95
CA ILE A 354 -14.18 -1.35 -29.66
C ILE A 354 -13.59 -0.80 -30.94
N PHE A 355 -13.64 0.50 -31.11
CA PHE A 355 -13.00 1.15 -32.25
C PHE A 355 -12.46 2.55 -31.86
N SER A 356 -11.43 2.97 -32.58
CA SER A 356 -10.89 4.31 -32.59
C SER A 356 -10.52 4.67 -34.03
N GLU A 357 -10.72 5.92 -34.42
CA GLU A 357 -10.30 6.39 -35.76
C GLU A 357 -8.79 6.68 -35.84
N ASN A 358 -8.14 6.77 -34.69
CA ASN A 358 -6.70 7.06 -34.53
C ASN A 358 -6.03 5.90 -33.78
N GLU A 359 -5.66 4.83 -34.51
CA GLU A 359 -4.96 3.68 -33.92
C GLU A 359 -3.69 3.32 -34.69
N ASP A 360 -2.64 3.01 -33.97
CA ASP A 360 -1.43 2.38 -34.49
C ASP A 360 -1.72 0.89 -34.79
N PRO A 361 -1.53 0.41 -36.03
CA PRO A 361 -1.81 -0.99 -36.40
C PRO A 361 -0.96 -2.01 -35.58
N THR A 362 0.15 -1.58 -34.97
CA THR A 362 1.00 -2.44 -34.11
C THR A 362 0.51 -2.48 -32.68
N HIS A 363 -0.33 -1.54 -32.27
CA HIS A 363 -0.96 -1.41 -30.96
C HIS A 363 -2.44 -1.05 -31.08
N PRO A 364 -3.23 -1.96 -31.67
CA PRO A 364 -4.61 -1.69 -32.04
C PRO A 364 -5.52 -1.57 -30.82
N VAL A 365 -6.68 -0.97 -31.02
CA VAL A 365 -7.68 -0.79 -29.94
C VAL A 365 -8.20 -2.12 -29.39
N SER A 366 -8.09 -3.22 -30.13
CA SER A 366 -8.40 -4.58 -29.65
C SER A 366 -7.56 -5.03 -28.43
N ASP A 367 -6.36 -4.48 -28.27
CA ASP A 367 -5.49 -4.77 -27.12
C ASP A 367 -6.07 -4.29 -25.78
N LEU A 368 -7.13 -3.46 -25.81
CA LEU A 368 -7.86 -3.06 -24.63
C LEU A 368 -8.78 -4.15 -24.04
N THR A 369 -8.96 -5.27 -24.73
CA THR A 369 -9.90 -6.33 -24.35
C THR A 369 -9.27 -7.64 -23.92
N ASP A 370 -7.97 -7.81 -24.09
CA ASP A 370 -7.27 -9.08 -23.87
C ASP A 370 -6.89 -9.35 -22.39
N ASP A 371 -7.17 -8.40 -21.50
CA ASP A 371 -6.91 -8.45 -20.04
C ASP A 371 -5.45 -8.76 -19.66
N THR A 372 -4.50 -8.45 -20.57
CA THR A 372 -3.05 -8.53 -20.27
C THR A 372 -2.45 -7.13 -20.08
N SER A 373 -1.29 -7.06 -19.42
CA SER A 373 -0.47 -5.85 -19.31
C SER A 373 0.70 -5.83 -20.30
N GLU A 374 0.79 -6.84 -21.16
CA GLU A 374 1.87 -6.99 -22.14
C GLU A 374 1.56 -6.29 -23.47
N THR A 375 0.29 -6.04 -23.72
CA THR A 375 -0.24 -5.32 -24.87
C THR A 375 -0.88 -4.01 -24.44
N TRP A 376 -0.99 -3.05 -25.34
CA TRP A 376 -1.62 -1.76 -25.07
C TRP A 376 -2.09 -1.10 -26.36
N PHE A 377 -3.12 -0.30 -26.25
CA PHE A 377 -3.54 0.59 -27.34
C PHE A 377 -2.63 1.82 -27.42
N GLN A 378 -2.28 2.23 -28.64
CA GLN A 378 -1.58 3.47 -28.93
C GLN A 378 -2.21 4.20 -30.12
N PRO A 379 -2.44 5.51 -30.05
CA PRO A 379 -2.86 6.28 -31.21
C PRO A 379 -1.70 6.40 -32.23
N GLU A 380 -2.02 6.37 -33.53
CA GLU A 380 -1.05 6.56 -34.62
C GLU A 380 -0.48 7.99 -34.63
N SER A 381 -1.33 8.97 -34.35
CA SER A 381 -0.95 10.39 -34.35
C SER A 381 -1.05 11.01 -32.97
N SER A 382 -0.38 12.16 -32.79
CA SER A 382 -0.44 12.96 -31.55
C SER A 382 -1.64 13.92 -31.52
N GLU A 383 -2.60 13.79 -32.44
CA GLU A 383 -3.80 14.62 -32.44
C GLU A 383 -4.70 14.29 -31.25
N LEU A 384 -5.19 15.33 -30.59
CA LEU A 384 -6.04 15.23 -29.41
C LEU A 384 -7.40 15.91 -29.66
N PRO A 385 -8.49 15.42 -29.08
CA PRO A 385 -8.58 14.23 -28.23
C PRO A 385 -8.50 12.92 -29.03
N VAL A 386 -8.03 11.84 -28.39
CA VAL A 386 -8.17 10.48 -28.89
C VAL A 386 -9.48 9.91 -28.38
N GLU A 387 -10.36 9.49 -29.30
CA GLU A 387 -11.65 8.92 -28.94
C GLU A 387 -11.62 7.40 -29.06
N ILE A 388 -12.14 6.72 -28.06
CA ILE A 388 -12.32 5.26 -28.00
C ILE A 388 -13.79 5.00 -27.76
N THR A 389 -14.46 4.33 -28.68
CA THR A 389 -15.87 3.95 -28.53
C THR A 389 -15.99 2.46 -28.20
N ILE A 390 -16.72 2.15 -27.13
CA ILE A 390 -17.02 0.80 -26.66
C ILE A 390 -18.49 0.53 -26.95
N CYS A 391 -18.77 -0.49 -27.77
CA CYS A 391 -20.12 -0.96 -28.10
C CYS A 391 -20.32 -2.32 -27.42
N LEU A 392 -21.19 -2.38 -26.42
CA LEU A 392 -21.60 -3.63 -25.78
C LEU A 392 -22.61 -4.37 -26.63
N ASP A 393 -22.67 -5.70 -26.50
CA ASP A 393 -23.60 -6.56 -27.28
C ASP A 393 -25.06 -6.34 -26.87
N ASP A 394 -25.33 -5.85 -25.66
CA ASP A 394 -26.66 -5.47 -25.17
C ASP A 394 -26.56 -4.22 -24.26
N SER A 395 -27.69 -3.76 -23.77
CA SER A 395 -27.78 -2.65 -22.83
C SER A 395 -27.71 -3.16 -21.39
N TYR A 396 -26.63 -2.80 -20.69
CA TYR A 396 -26.33 -3.24 -19.34
C TYR A 396 -26.48 -2.13 -18.30
N ASN A 397 -26.87 -2.52 -17.09
CA ASN A 397 -26.67 -1.66 -15.91
C ASN A 397 -25.20 -1.73 -15.51
N LEU A 398 -24.47 -0.67 -15.75
CA LEU A 398 -23.03 -0.62 -15.50
C LEU A 398 -22.75 -0.49 -13.99
N GLY A 399 -21.70 -1.13 -13.52
CA GLY A 399 -21.21 -1.04 -12.15
C GLY A 399 -19.99 -0.15 -12.03
N TYR A 400 -18.92 -0.57 -12.68
CA TYR A 400 -17.63 0.11 -12.65
C TYR A 400 -16.99 0.12 -14.05
N LEU A 401 -16.29 1.19 -14.35
CA LEU A 401 -15.35 1.26 -15.46
C LEU A 401 -13.93 1.24 -14.89
N VAL A 402 -13.08 0.35 -15.40
CA VAL A 402 -11.68 0.23 -14.98
C VAL A 402 -10.79 0.60 -16.15
N LEU A 403 -9.93 1.60 -15.94
CA LEU A 403 -8.94 2.06 -16.91
C LEU A 403 -7.54 1.79 -16.39
N LYS A 404 -6.60 1.46 -17.27
CA LYS A 404 -5.19 1.26 -16.95
C LYS A 404 -4.33 1.91 -18.05
N GLU A 405 -3.23 2.56 -17.68
CA GLU A 405 -2.19 2.95 -18.63
C GLU A 405 -1.08 1.90 -18.67
N ALA A 406 -0.40 1.81 -19.80
CA ALA A 406 0.85 1.06 -19.94
C ALA A 406 2.00 1.81 -19.22
N VAL A 407 1.94 1.89 -17.89
CA VAL A 407 2.83 2.73 -17.05
C VAL A 407 4.30 2.35 -17.13
N CYS A 408 4.63 1.17 -17.68
CA CYS A 408 6.01 0.80 -18.02
C CYS A 408 6.66 1.78 -19.01
N TYR A 409 5.84 2.54 -19.74
CA TYR A 409 6.24 3.64 -20.64
C TYR A 409 5.96 5.03 -20.06
N SER A 410 5.93 5.17 -18.74
CA SER A 410 5.57 6.37 -17.99
C SER A 410 4.06 6.62 -17.90
N GLN A 411 3.67 7.61 -17.10
CA GLN A 411 2.31 8.12 -16.99
C GLN A 411 2.11 9.22 -18.04
N ARG A 412 1.12 9.06 -18.92
CA ARG A 412 0.94 9.91 -20.11
C ARG A 412 -0.40 10.62 -20.18
N VAL A 413 -1.45 10.07 -19.56
CA VAL A 413 -2.77 10.67 -19.55
C VAL A 413 -2.86 11.78 -18.52
N GLU A 414 -3.19 12.99 -18.96
CA GLU A 414 -3.31 14.19 -18.10
C GLU A 414 -4.75 14.70 -18.00
N LYS A 415 -5.62 14.25 -18.90
CA LYS A 415 -7.06 14.54 -18.87
C LYS A 415 -7.81 13.49 -19.69
N PHE A 416 -8.96 13.05 -19.17
CA PHE A 416 -9.89 12.19 -19.89
C PHE A 416 -11.33 12.47 -19.47
N GLU A 417 -12.28 12.11 -20.35
CA GLU A 417 -13.71 12.20 -20.09
C GLU A 417 -14.39 10.89 -20.47
N ILE A 418 -15.44 10.52 -19.74
CA ILE A 418 -16.27 9.36 -20.01
C ILE A 418 -17.66 9.84 -20.39
N PHE A 419 -18.16 9.33 -21.50
CA PHE A 419 -19.49 9.59 -21.99
C PHE A 419 -20.27 8.28 -22.07
N VAL A 420 -21.58 8.36 -21.89
CA VAL A 420 -22.51 7.25 -22.08
C VAL A 420 -23.56 7.70 -23.10
N LYS A 421 -23.83 6.85 -24.09
CA LYS A 421 -24.85 7.15 -25.10
C LYS A 421 -26.23 6.66 -24.65
N GLU A 422 -27.17 7.60 -24.59
CA GLU A 422 -28.59 7.36 -24.34
C GLU A 422 -29.39 7.80 -25.58
N GLY A 423 -29.94 6.84 -26.32
CA GLY A 423 -30.53 7.12 -27.63
C GLY A 423 -29.48 7.68 -28.59
N GLU A 424 -29.68 8.91 -29.09
CA GLU A 424 -28.72 9.60 -29.97
C GLU A 424 -27.84 10.61 -29.23
N ILE A 425 -27.97 10.75 -27.92
CA ILE A 425 -27.29 11.79 -27.13
C ILE A 425 -26.15 11.17 -26.33
N TRP A 426 -24.96 11.80 -26.36
CA TRP A 426 -23.83 11.49 -25.52
C TRP A 426 -23.85 12.36 -24.27
N ASN A 427 -23.94 11.75 -23.09
CA ASN A 427 -23.93 12.41 -21.80
C ASN A 427 -22.56 12.20 -21.12
N SER A 428 -21.88 13.29 -20.77
CA SER A 428 -20.65 13.21 -19.96
C SER A 428 -21.01 12.79 -18.52
N ILE A 429 -20.40 11.71 -18.04
CA ILE A 429 -20.65 11.15 -16.72
C ILE A 429 -19.45 11.25 -15.78
N TYR A 430 -18.26 11.46 -16.33
CA TYR A 430 -17.05 11.59 -15.53
C TYR A 430 -15.96 12.37 -16.27
N THR A 431 -15.22 13.21 -15.53
CA THR A 431 -14.00 13.88 -15.99
C THR A 431 -12.87 13.60 -15.01
N GLY A 432 -11.72 13.17 -15.50
CA GLY A 432 -10.54 12.86 -14.70
C GLY A 432 -9.25 13.40 -15.29
N THR A 433 -8.18 13.33 -14.50
CA THR A 433 -6.83 13.76 -14.89
C THR A 433 -5.85 12.58 -14.96
N VAL A 434 -5.86 11.70 -13.98
CA VAL A 434 -4.91 10.59 -13.82
C VAL A 434 -5.63 9.27 -14.03
N ILE A 435 -5.13 8.45 -14.94
CA ILE A 435 -5.44 7.02 -15.03
C ILE A 435 -4.38 6.23 -14.27
N GLY A 436 -3.12 6.35 -14.68
CA GLY A 436 -1.98 5.68 -14.09
C GLY A 436 -2.07 4.16 -14.12
N TYR A 437 -1.52 3.50 -13.12
CA TYR A 437 -1.56 2.03 -13.03
C TYR A 437 -3.00 1.49 -13.06
N LYS A 438 -3.92 2.13 -12.32
CA LYS A 438 -5.34 1.78 -12.33
C LYS A 438 -6.25 2.94 -11.91
N LYS A 439 -7.30 3.15 -12.67
CA LYS A 439 -8.42 4.03 -12.35
C LYS A 439 -9.71 3.21 -12.30
N ILE A 440 -10.45 3.30 -11.20
CA ILE A 440 -11.77 2.69 -11.04
C ILE A 440 -12.80 3.81 -10.89
N ILE A 441 -13.78 3.83 -11.76
CA ILE A 441 -14.85 4.83 -11.79
C ILE A 441 -16.16 4.12 -11.51
N SER A 442 -16.89 4.55 -10.47
CA SER A 442 -18.25 4.07 -10.24
C SER A 442 -19.20 4.69 -11.27
N VAL A 443 -19.80 3.85 -12.08
CA VAL A 443 -20.83 4.24 -13.07
C VAL A 443 -22.18 3.62 -12.72
N LYS A 444 -22.40 3.33 -11.45
CA LYS A 444 -23.65 2.76 -10.94
C LYS A 444 -24.82 3.65 -11.23
N GLY A 445 -25.93 3.04 -11.71
CA GLY A 445 -27.12 3.75 -12.13
C GLY A 445 -27.12 4.17 -13.61
N GLN A 446 -26.00 4.02 -14.31
CA GLN A 446 -25.95 4.19 -15.75
C GLN A 446 -26.40 2.90 -16.45
N LYS A 447 -27.28 3.04 -17.43
CA LYS A 447 -27.67 1.96 -18.33
C LYS A 447 -27.23 2.32 -19.73
N ALA A 448 -26.33 1.54 -20.30
CA ALA A 448 -25.77 1.87 -21.61
C ALA A 448 -25.49 0.64 -22.45
N GLN A 449 -25.50 0.86 -23.76
CA GLN A 449 -24.97 -0.04 -24.77
C GLN A 449 -23.69 0.54 -25.39
N LYS A 450 -23.47 1.85 -25.28
CA LYS A 450 -22.26 2.52 -25.78
C LYS A 450 -21.65 3.44 -24.72
N VAL A 451 -20.35 3.35 -24.58
CA VAL A 451 -19.53 4.17 -23.70
C VAL A 451 -18.39 4.79 -24.51
#